data_429f9b35112c2a883dd2d7877b168aec
#
_entry.id   429f9b35112c2a883dd2d7877b168aec
#
_cell.length_a   1.000
_cell.length_b   1.000
_cell.length_c   1.000
_cell.angle_alpha   90.00
_cell.angle_beta   90.00
_cell.angle_gamma   90.00
#
_symmetry.space_group_name_H-M   'P 1'
#
loop_
_entity.id
_entity.type
_entity.pdbx_description
1 polymer ?
#
loop_
_entity_poly.entity_id
_entity_poly.type
_entity_poly.pdbx_seq_one_letter_code
_entity_poly.pdbx_strand_id
1 'polypeptide(L)'
;MESNKAKKSVHASQHPYIGKWVTEDGNIRHELLPNGRYDEARGQRQSAYTGSYILEDDYIEYVDDTGFTADGVFKNGVLYHAGMVFYREVKK
;
A
#
# COMPACT_ATOMS: atom_id res chain seq x y z
N MET A 1 14.33 -16.60 19.07
CA MET A 1 14.15 -16.04 18.86
C MET A 1 13.51 -15.68 18.45
N GLU A 2 13.22 -15.56 18.60
CA GLU A 2 12.69 -15.01 18.25
C GLU A 2 12.18 -14.33 17.95
N SER A 3 11.95 -14.57 18.36
CA SER A 3 11.24 -13.56 18.34
C SER A 3 11.42 -12.56 17.37
N ASN A 4 12.25 -12.53 16.70
CA ASN A 4 12.45 -11.63 15.72
C ASN A 4 11.42 -11.61 14.70
N LYS A 5 10.73 -12.64 14.51
CA LYS A 5 9.69 -12.62 13.65
C LYS A 5 8.67 -11.71 14.04
N ALA A 6 8.46 -11.58 15.30
CA ALA A 6 7.49 -10.68 15.82
C ALA A 6 7.78 -9.29 15.43
N LYS A 7 9.04 -8.95 15.27
CA LYS A 7 9.35 -7.64 14.91
C LYS A 7 8.95 -7.36 13.52
N LYS A 8 8.95 -8.33 12.66
CA LYS A 8 8.58 -8.08 11.33
C LYS A 8 7.12 -7.92 11.21
N SER A 9 6.35 -8.38 12.17
CA SER A 9 4.93 -8.26 12.12
C SER A 9 4.44 -7.04 12.79
N VAL A 10 5.01 -5.92 12.50
CA VAL A 10 4.58 -4.66 13.05
C VAL A 10 3.16 -4.40 12.61
N HIS A 11 2.34 -3.86 13.51
CA HIS A 11 0.98 -3.52 13.17
C HIS A 11 0.97 -2.50 12.05
N ALA A 12 0.02 -2.64 11.15
CA ALA A 12 -0.08 -1.73 10.02
C ALA A 12 -0.10 -0.28 10.47
N SER A 13 -0.80 0.02 11.57
CA SER A 13 -0.90 1.39 12.04
C SER A 13 0.44 2.01 12.41
N GLN A 14 1.48 1.20 12.58
CA GLN A 14 2.79 1.70 12.94
C GLN A 14 3.78 1.62 11.81
N HIS A 15 3.37 1.15 10.65
CA HIS A 15 4.31 0.95 9.57
C HIS A 15 4.55 2.26 8.83
N PRO A 16 5.79 2.54 8.44
CA PRO A 16 6.11 3.80 7.79
C PRO A 16 5.46 3.97 6.42
N TYR A 17 4.96 2.91 5.84
CA TYR A 17 4.35 3.03 4.51
C TYR A 17 2.85 3.33 4.55
N ILE A 18 2.28 3.48 5.73
CA ILE A 18 0.89 3.89 5.86
C ILE A 18 0.72 5.27 5.25
N GLY A 19 -0.35 5.49 4.55
CA GLY A 19 -0.65 6.79 3.97
C GLY A 19 -1.04 6.70 2.52
N LYS A 20 -0.92 7.80 1.81
CA LYS A 20 -1.39 7.90 0.44
C LYS A 20 -0.24 7.90 -0.53
N TRP A 21 -0.42 7.15 -1.60
CA TRP A 21 0.57 6.99 -2.65
C TRP A 21 -0.11 7.32 -3.98
N VAL A 22 0.57 8.02 -4.85
CA VAL A 22 -0.05 8.53 -6.06
C VAL A 22 0.90 8.38 -7.25
N THR A 23 0.37 8.05 -8.41
CA THR A 23 1.16 8.01 -9.63
C THR A 23 1.52 9.42 -10.04
N GLU A 24 2.55 9.54 -10.85
CA GLU A 24 3.07 10.86 -11.23
C GLU A 24 2.00 11.73 -11.87
N ASP A 25 1.13 11.16 -12.69
CA ASP A 25 0.08 11.92 -13.33
C ASP A 25 -1.12 12.16 -12.42
N GLY A 26 -1.08 11.63 -11.20
CA GLY A 26 -2.16 11.83 -10.24
C GLY A 26 -3.41 11.03 -10.53
N ASN A 27 -3.37 10.17 -11.52
CA ASN A 27 -4.57 9.45 -11.93
C ASN A 27 -4.95 8.31 -10.98
N ILE A 28 -3.99 7.66 -10.37
CA ILE A 28 -4.26 6.58 -9.45
C ILE A 28 -3.75 6.94 -8.08
N ARG A 29 -4.62 6.91 -7.09
CA ARG A 29 -4.27 7.18 -5.70
C ARG A 29 -4.58 5.96 -4.88
N HIS A 30 -3.65 5.58 -4.06
CA HIS A 30 -3.66 4.31 -3.36
C HIS A 30 -3.41 4.59 -1.89
N GLU A 31 -4.38 4.40 -1.08
CA GLU A 31 -4.25 4.71 0.35
C GLU A 31 -4.12 3.44 1.16
N LEU A 32 -3.05 3.35 1.94
CA LEU A 32 -2.83 2.24 2.86
C LEU A 32 -3.30 2.71 4.22
N LEU A 33 -4.38 2.12 4.69
CA LEU A 33 -5.00 2.54 5.94
C LEU A 33 -4.39 1.80 7.12
N PRO A 34 -4.42 2.40 8.29
CA PRO A 34 -3.80 1.78 9.47
C PRO A 34 -4.42 0.48 9.91
N ASN A 35 -5.62 0.19 9.45
CA ASN A 35 -6.30 -1.03 9.86
C ASN A 35 -6.02 -2.23 8.95
N GLY A 36 -5.06 -2.10 8.04
CA GLY A 36 -4.72 -3.20 7.14
C GLY A 36 -5.57 -3.24 5.90
N ARG A 37 -6.35 -2.20 5.67
CA ARG A 37 -7.18 -2.11 4.47
C ARG A 37 -6.57 -1.11 3.51
N TYR A 38 -6.87 -1.24 2.23
CA TYR A 38 -6.44 -0.23 1.27
C TYR A 38 -7.64 0.24 0.46
N ASP A 39 -7.50 1.43 -0.10
CA ASP A 39 -8.55 2.06 -0.87
C ASP A 39 -7.88 2.72 -2.06
N GLU A 40 -8.27 2.36 -3.26
CA GLU A 40 -7.64 2.89 -4.46
C GLU A 40 -8.63 3.66 -5.29
N ALA A 41 -8.29 4.88 -5.66
CA ALA A 41 -9.11 5.71 -6.54
C ALA A 41 -8.46 5.77 -7.91
N ARG A 42 -9.25 5.83 -8.95
CA ARG A 42 -8.75 5.94 -10.31
C ARG A 42 -9.48 7.07 -11.02
N GLY A 43 -8.73 8.07 -11.45
CA GLY A 43 -9.32 9.25 -12.06
C GLY A 43 -10.30 9.88 -11.10
N GLN A 44 -11.53 10.00 -11.47
CA GLN A 44 -12.54 10.58 -10.61
C GLN A 44 -13.33 9.53 -9.86
N ARG A 45 -13.00 8.26 -10.05
CA ARG A 45 -13.71 7.19 -9.39
C ARG A 45 -13.08 6.91 -8.05
N GLN A 46 -13.79 7.23 -6.97
CA GLN A 46 -13.32 6.97 -5.63
C GLN A 46 -13.55 5.50 -5.30
N SER A 47 -12.67 4.95 -4.51
CA SER A 47 -12.78 3.57 -4.04
C SER A 47 -13.04 2.59 -5.18
N ALA A 48 -12.30 2.78 -6.26
CA ALA A 48 -12.43 1.90 -7.42
C ALA A 48 -12.06 0.47 -7.03
N TYR A 49 -11.11 0.31 -6.12
CA TYR A 49 -10.73 -0.99 -5.59
C TYR A 49 -10.48 -0.87 -4.10
N THR A 50 -10.96 -1.83 -3.34
CA THR A 50 -10.69 -1.87 -1.91
C THR A 50 -10.32 -3.29 -1.55
N GLY A 51 -9.59 -3.45 -0.46
CA GLY A 51 -9.18 -4.77 0.00
C GLY A 51 -8.28 -4.68 1.20
N SER A 52 -7.51 -5.73 1.41
CA SER A 52 -6.58 -5.82 2.52
C SER A 52 -5.17 -5.92 2.03
N TYR A 53 -4.21 -5.52 2.85
CA TYR A 53 -2.81 -5.64 2.49
C TYR A 53 -2.00 -6.15 3.67
N ILE A 54 -0.86 -6.73 3.38
CA ILE A 54 0.09 -7.19 4.36
C ILE A 54 1.44 -6.63 3.98
N LEU A 55 2.14 -6.05 4.94
CA LEU A 55 3.48 -5.52 4.73
C LEU A 55 4.49 -6.41 5.43
N GLU A 56 5.56 -6.74 4.70
CA GLU A 56 6.63 -7.52 5.27
C GLU A 56 7.92 -6.86 4.80
N ASP A 57 8.58 -6.16 5.66
CA ASP A 57 9.75 -5.34 5.32
C ASP A 57 9.32 -4.34 4.22
N ASP A 58 9.92 -4.40 3.06
CA ASP A 58 9.61 -3.49 1.96
C ASP A 58 8.70 -4.13 0.92
N TYR A 59 8.10 -5.25 1.26
CA TYR A 59 7.26 -5.98 0.32
C TYR A 59 5.81 -5.86 0.77
N ILE A 60 4.90 -5.69 -0.17
CA ILE A 60 3.50 -5.58 0.15
C ILE A 60 2.70 -6.55 -0.71
N GLU A 61 1.72 -7.20 -0.09
CA GLU A 61 0.80 -8.07 -0.79
C GLU A 61 -0.60 -7.56 -0.59
N TYR A 62 -1.38 -7.57 -1.65
CA TYR A 62 -2.75 -7.09 -1.63
C TYR A 62 -3.72 -8.22 -1.96
N VAL A 63 -4.88 -8.19 -1.33
CA VAL A 63 -5.98 -9.06 -1.73
C VAL A 63 -7.21 -8.17 -1.81
N ASP A 64 -7.77 -7.99 -3.00
CA ASP A 64 -8.92 -7.11 -3.09
C ASP A 64 -10.17 -7.86 -2.63
N ASP A 65 -11.26 -7.15 -2.42
CA ASP A 65 -12.45 -7.73 -1.86
C ASP A 65 -13.12 -8.75 -2.77
N THR A 66 -12.71 -8.82 -4.02
CA THR A 66 -13.22 -9.83 -4.93
C THR A 66 -12.30 -11.04 -5.03
N GLY A 67 -11.18 -11.01 -4.31
CA GLY A 67 -10.29 -12.18 -4.24
C GLY A 67 -9.06 -12.13 -5.11
N PHE A 68 -8.89 -11.09 -5.93
CA PHE A 68 -7.69 -10.98 -6.73
C PHE A 68 -6.51 -10.53 -5.88
N THR A 69 -5.36 -11.05 -6.18
CA THR A 69 -4.15 -10.73 -5.42
C THR A 69 -3.17 -9.96 -6.29
N ALA A 70 -2.33 -9.19 -5.64
CA ALA A 70 -1.28 -8.44 -6.31
C ALA A 70 -0.18 -8.21 -5.31
N ASP A 71 0.95 -7.69 -5.76
CA ASP A 71 2.04 -7.38 -4.85
C ASP A 71 2.78 -6.15 -5.31
N GLY A 72 3.69 -5.69 -4.49
CA GLY A 72 4.52 -4.55 -4.82
C GLY A 72 5.73 -4.51 -3.93
N VAL A 73 6.63 -3.58 -4.21
CA VAL A 73 7.82 -3.40 -3.43
C VAL A 73 8.10 -1.92 -3.28
N PHE A 74 8.53 -1.52 -2.06
CA PHE A 74 8.93 -0.15 -1.79
C PHE A 74 10.44 -0.08 -1.91
N LYS A 75 10.94 0.92 -2.61
CA LYS A 75 12.34 1.07 -2.78
C LYS A 75 12.66 2.54 -2.86
N ASN A 76 13.54 3.01 -2.00
CA ASN A 76 13.96 4.41 -1.98
C ASN A 76 12.77 5.37 -1.87
N GLY A 77 11.77 4.99 -1.09
CA GLY A 77 10.62 5.86 -0.85
C GLY A 77 9.58 5.83 -1.97
N VAL A 78 9.69 4.88 -2.88
CA VAL A 78 8.80 4.79 -4.03
C VAL A 78 8.18 3.41 -4.04
N LEU A 79 6.90 3.33 -4.37
CA LEU A 79 6.20 2.05 -4.44
C LEU A 79 6.11 1.60 -5.89
N TYR A 80 6.58 0.40 -6.18
CA TYR A 80 6.47 -0.21 -7.50
C TYR A 80 5.39 -1.30 -7.42
N HIS A 81 4.33 -1.12 -8.18
CA HIS A 81 3.19 -2.01 -8.09
C HIS A 81 2.46 -2.08 -9.42
N ALA A 82 2.22 -3.27 -9.92
CA ALA A 82 1.44 -3.50 -11.13
C ALA A 82 1.98 -2.74 -12.34
N GLY A 83 3.29 -2.67 -12.44
CA GLY A 83 3.93 -1.96 -13.56
C GLY A 83 3.86 -0.45 -13.45
N MET A 84 3.37 0.06 -12.33
CA MET A 84 3.24 1.48 -12.12
C MET A 84 4.15 1.92 -10.99
N VAL A 85 4.43 3.20 -10.93
CA VAL A 85 5.29 3.78 -9.92
C VAL A 85 4.47 4.79 -9.14
N PHE A 86 4.46 4.63 -7.83
CA PHE A 86 3.70 5.53 -6.95
C PHE A 86 4.64 6.26 -6.03
N TYR A 87 4.36 7.52 -5.82
CA TYR A 87 5.14 8.37 -4.93
C TYR A 87 4.28 8.73 -3.73
N ARG A 88 4.93 8.99 -2.61
CA ARG A 88 4.19 9.37 -1.41
C ARG A 88 3.49 10.70 -1.68
N GLU A 89 2.20 10.75 -1.42
CA GLU A 89 1.47 11.99 -1.58
C GLU A 89 1.75 12.86 -0.36
N VAL A 90 2.26 14.04 -0.59
CA VAL A 90 2.61 14.95 0.49
C VAL A 90 1.55 16.02 0.60
N LYS A 91 1.01 16.19 1.83
CA LYS A 91 0.06 17.21 2.05
C LYS A 91 0.72 18.51 2.30
N LYS A 92 0.26 19.55 1.71
CA LYS A 92 0.88 20.85 1.90
C LYS A 92 0.23 21.64 2.99
#